data_f099c776105f6438888db9ceff03d869
#
_entry.id   f099c776105f6438888db9ceff03d869
#
_cell.length_a   1.000
_cell.length_b   1.000
_cell.length_c   1.000
_cell.angle_alpha   90.00
_cell.angle_beta   90.00
_cell.angle_gamma   90.00
#
_symmetry.space_group_name_H-M   'P 1'
#
loop_
_entity.id
_entity.type
_entity.pdbx_description
1 polymer ?
#
loop_
_entity_poly.entity_id
_entity_poly.type
_entity_poly.pdbx_seq_one_letter_code
_entity_poly.pdbx_strand_id
1 'polypeptide(L)'
;MNFSLDTNIILGIANNGDRIHEMSVALIKDKRNDQLFLCKSAIKESHNVLRNRINEVVVEIFRFFPDIYHKPALSSLDSQALIIESFKKMKSEKPGITNFLNLVFHEISLFLKDNDLEGLPTFLSELSLNLSRSILLKIGEIHQNFEIITLKSEHLSGIKKSLAEIHFKDSYDERIFLELMTNLYEIKPIEFFLADREFARNCKKGFSNIASDMGFEMNAFSCKLLKGNI
;
A
#
# COMPACT_ATOMS: atom_id res chain seq x y z
N MET A 1 18.35 8.22 11.30
CA MET A 1 17.09 8.79 11.84
C MET A 1 16.00 7.72 11.73
N ASN A 2 14.94 7.77 12.56
CA ASN A 2 13.85 6.80 12.48
C ASN A 2 12.75 7.34 11.58
N PHE A 3 12.12 6.45 10.78
CA PHE A 3 10.98 6.83 9.96
C PHE A 3 9.94 5.71 9.84
N SER A 4 8.73 6.06 9.45
CA SER A 4 7.62 5.14 9.20
C SER A 4 6.83 5.56 7.98
N LEU A 5 6.06 4.63 7.43
CA LEU A 5 5.30 4.78 6.20
C LEU A 5 3.81 4.50 6.43
N ASP A 6 2.98 5.34 5.82
CA ASP A 6 1.55 5.10 5.71
C ASP A 6 1.21 4.05 4.64
N THR A 7 0.03 3.48 4.73
CA THR A 7 -0.55 2.50 3.80
C THR A 7 -0.41 2.91 2.34
N ASN A 8 -0.71 4.16 2.00
CA ASN A 8 -0.62 4.63 0.62
C ASN A 8 0.81 4.58 0.06
N ILE A 9 1.82 4.85 0.88
CA ILE A 9 3.22 4.77 0.46
C ILE A 9 3.65 3.31 0.30
N ILE A 10 3.22 2.41 1.20
CA ILE A 10 3.45 0.96 1.08
C ILE A 10 2.83 0.43 -0.21
N LEU A 11 1.60 0.81 -0.52
CA LEU A 11 0.93 0.46 -1.79
C LEU A 11 1.67 1.04 -3.00
N GLY A 12 2.15 2.29 -2.91
CA GLY A 12 2.97 2.90 -3.96
C GLY A 12 4.24 2.10 -4.24
N ILE A 13 4.91 1.57 -3.24
CA ILE A 13 6.09 0.70 -3.43
C ILE A 13 5.70 -0.60 -4.13
N ALA A 14 4.58 -1.20 -3.72
CA ALA A 14 4.13 -2.50 -4.23
C ALA A 14 3.59 -2.42 -5.68
N ASN A 15 3.00 -1.30 -6.06
CA ASN A 15 2.30 -1.11 -7.33
C ASN A 15 3.05 -0.16 -8.27
N ASN A 16 3.76 -0.71 -9.25
CA ASN A 16 4.53 0.05 -10.25
C ASN A 16 3.65 0.97 -11.11
N GLY A 17 2.33 0.72 -11.19
CA GLY A 17 1.37 1.58 -11.89
C GLY A 17 0.81 2.73 -11.03
N ASP A 18 1.20 2.83 -9.76
CA ASP A 18 0.73 3.89 -8.89
C ASP A 18 1.46 5.22 -9.19
N ARG A 19 0.71 6.33 -9.17
CA ARG A 19 1.24 7.68 -9.43
C ARG A 19 2.35 8.11 -8.46
N ILE A 20 2.38 7.51 -7.26
CA ILE A 20 3.40 7.82 -6.25
C ILE A 20 4.50 6.77 -6.17
N HIS A 21 4.51 5.77 -7.08
CA HIS A 21 5.47 4.67 -7.06
C HIS A 21 6.92 5.15 -7.01
N GLU A 22 7.32 5.96 -8.00
CA GLU A 22 8.70 6.43 -8.09
C GLU A 22 9.14 7.21 -6.86
N MET A 23 8.24 8.06 -6.32
CA MET A 23 8.54 8.83 -5.11
C MET A 23 8.62 7.96 -3.86
N SER A 24 7.76 6.95 -3.75
CA SER A 24 7.78 6.00 -2.63
C SER A 24 9.05 5.18 -2.63
N VAL A 25 9.50 4.71 -3.79
CA VAL A 25 10.76 3.99 -3.97
C VAL A 25 11.96 4.90 -3.71
N ALA A 26 11.94 6.13 -4.23
CA ALA A 26 13.01 7.11 -4.00
C ALA A 26 13.15 7.45 -2.52
N LEU A 27 12.03 7.69 -1.81
CA LEU A 27 12.00 7.95 -0.38
C LEU A 27 12.74 6.85 0.42
N ILE A 28 12.42 5.58 0.16
CA ILE A 28 13.06 4.47 0.88
C ILE A 28 14.55 4.37 0.54
N LYS A 29 14.93 4.59 -0.72
CA LYS A 29 16.34 4.59 -1.15
C LYS A 29 17.13 5.73 -0.50
N ASP A 30 16.55 6.94 -0.43
CA ASP A 30 17.19 8.10 0.21
C ASP A 30 17.39 7.87 1.72
N LYS A 31 16.46 7.15 2.35
CA LYS A 31 16.46 6.80 3.77
C LYS A 31 17.20 5.48 4.09
N ARG A 32 17.97 4.92 3.16
CA ARG A 32 18.58 3.58 3.30
C ARG A 32 19.43 3.36 4.55
N ASN A 33 19.97 4.43 5.14
CA ASN A 33 20.80 4.37 6.36
C ASN A 33 19.98 4.64 7.64
N ASP A 34 18.71 4.97 7.50
CA ASP A 34 17.80 5.23 8.62
C ASP A 34 17.08 3.93 9.02
N GLN A 35 16.54 3.87 10.23
CA GLN A 35 15.75 2.72 10.68
C GLN A 35 14.29 2.90 10.27
N LEU A 36 13.73 1.95 9.52
CA LEU A 36 12.33 1.94 9.13
C LEU A 36 11.48 1.17 10.16
N PHE A 37 10.43 1.80 10.66
CA PHE A 37 9.42 1.17 11.51
C PHE A 37 8.09 1.06 10.76
N LEU A 38 7.65 -0.16 10.50
CA LEU A 38 6.39 -0.42 9.78
C LEU A 38 5.28 -0.76 10.77
N CYS A 39 4.22 0.03 10.79
CA CYS A 39 3.02 -0.28 11.55
C CYS A 39 2.36 -1.55 11.04
N LYS A 40 2.10 -2.53 11.91
CA LYS A 40 1.39 -3.76 11.54
C LYS A 40 0.03 -3.47 10.89
N SER A 41 -0.65 -2.43 11.35
CA SER A 41 -1.94 -2.02 10.79
C SER A 41 -1.82 -1.47 9.38
N ALA A 42 -0.77 -0.68 9.07
CA ALA A 42 -0.51 -0.20 7.72
C ALA A 42 -0.19 -1.34 6.75
N ILE A 43 0.59 -2.34 7.18
CA ILE A 43 0.86 -3.55 6.39
C ILE A 43 -0.45 -4.32 6.14
N LYS A 44 -1.26 -4.56 7.19
CA LYS A 44 -2.52 -5.29 7.07
C LYS A 44 -3.50 -4.58 6.13
N GLU A 45 -3.62 -3.28 6.25
CA GLU A 45 -4.46 -2.48 5.37
C GLU A 45 -3.97 -2.53 3.92
N SER A 46 -2.66 -2.36 3.69
CA SER A 46 -2.06 -2.49 2.36
C SER A 46 -2.37 -3.83 1.70
N HIS A 47 -2.25 -4.93 2.46
CA HIS A 47 -2.62 -6.27 1.97
C HIS A 47 -4.11 -6.35 1.61
N ASN A 48 -4.99 -5.83 2.45
CA ASN A 48 -6.44 -5.86 2.22
C ASN A 48 -6.82 -5.02 1.00
N VAL A 49 -6.31 -3.81 0.88
CA VAL A 49 -6.58 -2.91 -0.26
C VAL A 49 -6.07 -3.55 -1.55
N LEU A 50 -4.82 -4.02 -1.57
CA LEU A 50 -4.23 -4.66 -2.74
C LEU A 50 -5.06 -5.86 -3.16
N ARG A 51 -5.36 -6.78 -2.22
CA ARG A 51 -6.14 -7.99 -2.49
C ARG A 51 -7.53 -7.67 -3.03
N ASN A 52 -8.24 -6.74 -2.43
CA ASN A 52 -9.59 -6.39 -2.87
C ASN A 52 -9.58 -5.79 -4.28
N ARG A 53 -8.62 -4.88 -4.57
CA ARG A 53 -8.50 -4.25 -5.87
C ARG A 53 -8.06 -5.21 -6.97
N ILE A 54 -7.09 -6.09 -6.67
CA ILE A 54 -6.68 -7.13 -7.62
C ILE A 54 -7.84 -8.09 -7.91
N ASN A 55 -8.56 -8.54 -6.88
CA ASN A 55 -9.72 -9.41 -7.07
C ASN A 55 -10.82 -8.74 -7.89
N GLU A 56 -11.07 -7.44 -7.71
CA GLU A 56 -12.02 -6.69 -8.54
C GLU A 56 -11.60 -6.73 -10.02
N VAL A 57 -10.31 -6.51 -10.30
CA VAL A 57 -9.76 -6.61 -11.68
C VAL A 57 -9.87 -8.02 -12.22
N VAL A 58 -9.50 -9.03 -11.43
CA VAL A 58 -9.56 -10.44 -11.83
C VAL A 58 -11.00 -10.87 -12.18
N VAL A 59 -11.99 -10.46 -11.38
CA VAL A 59 -13.41 -10.73 -11.69
C VAL A 59 -13.82 -10.13 -13.02
N GLU A 60 -13.39 -8.90 -13.32
CA GLU A 60 -13.68 -8.28 -14.64
C GLU A 60 -13.00 -9.06 -15.78
N ILE A 61 -11.75 -9.49 -15.60
CA ILE A 61 -11.05 -10.31 -16.61
C ILE A 61 -11.82 -11.59 -16.88
N PHE A 62 -12.30 -12.30 -15.86
CA PHE A 62 -13.08 -13.54 -16.04
C PHE A 62 -14.39 -13.33 -16.79
N ARG A 63 -14.99 -12.13 -16.77
CA ARG A 63 -16.17 -11.81 -17.59
C ARG A 63 -15.86 -11.78 -19.09
N PHE A 64 -14.63 -11.42 -19.46
CA PHE A 64 -14.18 -11.41 -20.86
C PHE A 64 -13.51 -12.72 -21.28
N PHE A 65 -13.17 -13.58 -20.31
CA PHE A 65 -12.43 -14.82 -20.57
C PHE A 65 -13.15 -15.80 -21.52
N PRO A 66 -14.47 -16.01 -21.46
CA PRO A 66 -15.18 -16.87 -22.41
C PRO A 66 -14.97 -16.47 -23.86
N ASP A 67 -14.94 -15.15 -24.13
CA ASP A 67 -14.71 -14.61 -25.49
C ASP A 67 -13.31 -14.91 -26.00
N ILE A 68 -12.34 -15.06 -25.11
CA ILE A 68 -10.93 -15.38 -25.42
C ILE A 68 -10.76 -16.90 -25.58
N TYR A 69 -11.36 -17.68 -24.66
CA TYR A 69 -11.12 -19.12 -24.55
C TYR A 69 -11.90 -19.96 -25.56
N HIS A 70 -13.10 -19.50 -25.96
CA HIS A 70 -13.97 -20.23 -26.88
C HIS A 70 -13.73 -19.93 -28.37
N LYS A 71 -12.76 -19.07 -28.70
CA LYS A 71 -12.38 -18.85 -30.11
C LYS A 71 -11.38 -19.94 -30.52
N PRO A 72 -11.75 -20.91 -31.37
CA PRO A 72 -10.84 -21.96 -31.80
C PRO A 72 -9.67 -21.35 -32.59
N ALA A 73 -8.45 -21.80 -32.26
CA ALA A 73 -7.21 -21.51 -33.01
C ALA A 73 -6.76 -20.02 -33.08
N LEU A 74 -6.91 -19.29 -31.99
CA LEU A 74 -6.22 -18.02 -31.88
C LEU A 74 -4.70 -18.25 -31.71
N SER A 75 -3.91 -17.55 -32.53
CA SER A 75 -2.48 -17.49 -32.27
C SER A 75 -2.23 -16.81 -30.91
N SER A 76 -1.05 -17.03 -30.31
CA SER A 76 -0.68 -16.34 -29.07
C SER A 76 -0.76 -14.81 -29.20
N LEU A 77 -0.51 -14.27 -30.39
CA LEU A 77 -0.62 -12.85 -30.72
C LEU A 77 -2.09 -12.37 -30.71
N ASP A 78 -3.04 -13.14 -31.26
CA ASP A 78 -4.46 -12.77 -31.25
C ASP A 78 -5.01 -12.80 -29.84
N SER A 79 -4.58 -13.75 -29.01
CA SER A 79 -4.97 -13.84 -27.61
C SER A 79 -4.46 -12.63 -26.79
N GLN A 80 -3.23 -12.21 -27.03
CA GLN A 80 -2.67 -11.01 -26.42
C GLN A 80 -3.41 -9.74 -26.86
N ALA A 81 -3.77 -9.63 -28.14
CA ALA A 81 -4.53 -8.51 -28.68
C ALA A 81 -5.91 -8.39 -28.00
N LEU A 82 -6.64 -9.51 -27.83
CA LEU A 82 -7.92 -9.54 -27.14
C LEU A 82 -7.81 -9.15 -25.66
N ILE A 83 -6.76 -9.61 -24.97
CA ILE A 83 -6.48 -9.22 -23.58
C ILE A 83 -6.26 -7.70 -23.52
N ILE A 84 -5.43 -7.14 -24.40
CA ILE A 84 -5.16 -5.70 -24.45
C ILE A 84 -6.45 -4.90 -24.71
N GLU A 85 -7.28 -5.35 -25.64
CA GLU A 85 -8.56 -4.70 -25.95
C GLU A 85 -9.52 -4.73 -24.74
N SER A 86 -9.62 -5.87 -24.06
CA SER A 86 -10.40 -6.02 -22.82
C SER A 86 -9.92 -5.06 -21.73
N PHE A 87 -8.61 -4.91 -21.54
CA PHE A 87 -8.04 -3.96 -20.58
C PHE A 87 -8.32 -2.50 -20.94
N LYS A 88 -8.24 -2.14 -22.23
CA LYS A 88 -8.59 -0.79 -22.69
C LYS A 88 -10.07 -0.48 -22.39
N LYS A 89 -10.96 -1.44 -22.61
CA LYS A 89 -12.39 -1.31 -22.29
C LYS A 89 -12.60 -1.15 -20.80
N MET A 90 -12.03 -2.01 -19.96
CA MET A 90 -12.13 -1.90 -18.50
C MET A 90 -11.60 -0.55 -17.98
N LYS A 91 -10.50 -0.04 -18.55
CA LYS A 91 -9.93 1.25 -18.18
C LYS A 91 -10.87 2.43 -18.46
N SER A 92 -11.63 2.38 -19.57
CA SER A 92 -12.62 3.40 -19.89
C SER A 92 -13.88 3.31 -19.02
N GLU A 93 -14.32 2.11 -18.67
CA GLU A 93 -15.53 1.88 -17.88
C GLU A 93 -15.31 2.09 -16.37
N LYS A 94 -14.10 1.79 -15.86
CA LYS A 94 -13.77 1.84 -14.43
C LYS A 94 -12.43 2.58 -14.16
N PRO A 95 -12.40 3.91 -14.30
CA PRO A 95 -11.15 4.68 -14.11
C PRO A 95 -10.53 4.52 -12.71
N GLY A 96 -11.33 4.24 -11.68
CA GLY A 96 -10.86 4.07 -10.29
C GLY A 96 -9.95 2.86 -10.04
N ILE A 97 -9.93 1.87 -10.96
CA ILE A 97 -9.07 0.68 -10.84
C ILE A 97 -7.88 0.70 -11.80
N THR A 98 -7.68 1.80 -12.54
CA THR A 98 -6.68 1.88 -13.62
C THR A 98 -5.27 1.48 -13.16
N ASN A 99 -4.84 1.92 -11.99
CA ASN A 99 -3.51 1.60 -11.46
C ASN A 99 -3.34 0.09 -11.21
N PHE A 100 -4.40 -0.55 -10.72
CA PHE A 100 -4.40 -2.00 -10.48
C PHE A 100 -4.56 -2.81 -11.77
N LEU A 101 -5.28 -2.29 -12.78
CA LEU A 101 -5.31 -2.87 -14.12
C LEU A 101 -3.90 -2.96 -14.72
N ASN A 102 -3.11 -1.88 -14.62
CA ASN A 102 -1.75 -1.87 -15.15
C ASN A 102 -0.86 -2.90 -14.43
N LEU A 103 -0.99 -3.03 -13.11
CA LEU A 103 -0.27 -4.04 -12.33
C LEU A 103 -0.65 -5.46 -12.78
N VAL A 104 -1.95 -5.78 -12.86
CA VAL A 104 -2.43 -7.11 -13.28
C VAL A 104 -2.02 -7.40 -14.73
N PHE A 105 -2.11 -6.41 -15.63
CA PHE A 105 -1.65 -6.56 -17.01
C PHE A 105 -0.17 -6.89 -17.09
N HIS A 106 0.65 -6.23 -16.29
CA HIS A 106 2.09 -6.53 -16.22
C HIS A 106 2.33 -7.98 -15.78
N GLU A 107 1.68 -8.43 -14.72
CA GLU A 107 1.82 -9.80 -14.20
C GLU A 107 1.33 -10.85 -15.22
N ILE A 108 0.19 -10.61 -15.90
CA ILE A 108 -0.29 -11.48 -16.98
C ILE A 108 0.73 -11.53 -18.12
N SER A 109 1.30 -10.38 -18.49
CA SER A 109 2.30 -10.32 -19.57
C SER A 109 3.56 -11.09 -19.22
N LEU A 110 3.99 -11.08 -17.96
CA LEU A 110 5.10 -11.90 -17.48
C LEU A 110 4.75 -13.38 -17.49
N PHE A 111 3.57 -13.75 -16.99
CA PHE A 111 3.09 -15.13 -16.97
C PHE A 111 3.06 -15.74 -18.37
N LEU A 112 2.51 -15.03 -19.36
CA LEU A 112 2.34 -15.50 -20.74
C LEU A 112 3.64 -15.56 -21.55
N LYS A 113 4.78 -15.12 -21.02
CA LYS A 113 6.09 -15.34 -21.66
C LYS A 113 6.53 -16.81 -21.61
N ASP A 114 6.22 -17.47 -20.49
CA ASP A 114 6.71 -18.79 -20.16
C ASP A 114 5.57 -19.84 -20.06
N ASN A 115 4.30 -19.41 -20.15
CA ASN A 115 3.12 -20.25 -19.97
C ASN A 115 2.08 -19.98 -21.07
N ASP A 116 1.15 -20.92 -21.22
CA ASP A 116 0.01 -20.80 -22.12
C ASP A 116 -1.23 -20.20 -21.45
N LEU A 117 -2.28 -19.99 -22.26
CA LEU A 117 -3.56 -19.46 -21.77
C LEU A 117 -4.32 -20.43 -20.86
N GLU A 118 -4.03 -21.74 -20.93
CA GLU A 118 -4.74 -22.74 -20.12
C GLU A 118 -4.42 -22.57 -18.65
N GLY A 119 -3.20 -22.16 -18.31
CA GLY A 119 -2.77 -21.86 -16.94
C GLY A 119 -3.27 -20.52 -16.39
N LEU A 120 -3.78 -19.61 -17.23
CA LEU A 120 -4.15 -18.25 -16.83
C LEU A 120 -5.24 -18.18 -15.74
N PRO A 121 -6.32 -18.99 -15.76
CA PRO A 121 -7.32 -18.98 -14.68
C PRO A 121 -6.74 -19.32 -13.31
N THR A 122 -5.88 -20.34 -13.23
CA THR A 122 -5.20 -20.70 -11.98
C THR A 122 -4.28 -19.58 -11.50
N PHE A 123 -3.46 -19.04 -12.39
CA PHE A 123 -2.58 -17.90 -12.10
C PHE A 123 -3.37 -16.71 -11.55
N LEU A 124 -4.46 -16.31 -12.20
CA LEU A 124 -5.29 -15.20 -11.77
C LEU A 124 -5.95 -15.42 -10.41
N SER A 125 -6.37 -16.65 -10.10
CA SER A 125 -6.98 -16.99 -8.81
C SER A 125 -5.99 -16.81 -7.63
N GLU A 126 -4.71 -17.00 -7.86
CA GLU A 126 -3.63 -16.89 -6.86
C GLU A 126 -2.96 -15.52 -6.83
N LEU A 127 -3.12 -14.73 -7.90
CA LEU A 127 -2.38 -13.48 -8.12
C LEU A 127 -2.50 -12.50 -6.95
N SER A 128 -3.71 -12.30 -6.44
CA SER A 128 -3.96 -11.34 -5.36
C SER A 128 -3.23 -11.72 -4.06
N LEU A 129 -3.15 -13.01 -3.77
CA LEU A 129 -2.45 -13.53 -2.61
C LEU A 129 -0.93 -13.41 -2.77
N ASN A 130 -0.42 -13.76 -3.94
CA ASN A 130 1.01 -13.70 -4.25
C ASN A 130 1.53 -12.25 -4.22
N LEU A 131 0.79 -11.30 -4.82
CA LEU A 131 1.14 -9.88 -4.77
C LEU A 131 1.08 -9.32 -3.35
N SER A 132 0.09 -9.70 -2.55
CA SER A 132 0.00 -9.28 -1.15
C SER A 132 1.19 -9.80 -0.32
N ARG A 133 1.58 -11.05 -0.52
CA ARG A 133 2.77 -11.62 0.15
C ARG A 133 4.07 -10.94 -0.27
N SER A 134 4.16 -10.47 -1.50
CA SER A 134 5.38 -9.83 -2.03
C SER A 134 5.64 -8.41 -1.48
N ILE A 135 4.68 -7.77 -0.80
CA ILE A 135 4.83 -6.39 -0.30
C ILE A 135 6.08 -6.24 0.59
N LEU A 136 6.19 -7.07 1.63
CA LEU A 136 7.32 -7.01 2.56
C LEU A 136 8.64 -7.41 1.90
N LEU A 137 8.60 -8.33 0.93
CA LEU A 137 9.79 -8.69 0.16
C LEU A 137 10.28 -7.51 -0.66
N LYS A 138 9.40 -6.82 -1.39
CA LYS A 138 9.75 -5.60 -2.16
C LYS A 138 10.31 -4.49 -1.27
N ILE A 139 9.74 -4.29 -0.08
CA ILE A 139 10.29 -3.33 0.88
C ILE A 139 11.69 -3.77 1.32
N GLY A 140 11.89 -5.04 1.67
CA GLY A 140 13.16 -5.59 2.11
C GLY A 140 14.25 -5.59 1.03
N GLU A 141 13.90 -5.69 -0.24
CA GLU A 141 14.83 -5.54 -1.37
C GLU A 141 15.40 -4.11 -1.47
N ILE A 142 14.58 -3.11 -1.12
CA ILE A 142 14.96 -1.69 -1.20
C ILE A 142 15.62 -1.23 0.09
N HIS A 143 15.10 -1.68 1.25
CA HIS A 143 15.51 -1.25 2.58
C HIS A 143 15.59 -2.43 3.55
N GLN A 144 16.82 -2.85 3.84
CA GLN A 144 17.07 -4.06 4.65
C GLN A 144 16.88 -3.84 6.17
N ASN A 145 16.93 -2.60 6.63
CA ASN A 145 16.86 -2.26 8.05
C ASN A 145 15.45 -1.80 8.44
N PHE A 146 14.52 -2.75 8.58
CA PHE A 146 13.17 -2.43 9.03
C PHE A 146 12.68 -3.35 10.17
N GLU A 147 11.79 -2.80 10.98
CA GLU A 147 11.14 -3.48 12.10
C GLU A 147 9.63 -3.26 12.04
N ILE A 148 8.87 -4.30 12.41
CA ILE A 148 7.40 -4.21 12.47
C ILE A 148 6.98 -3.87 13.90
N ILE A 149 6.33 -2.73 14.07
CA ILE A 149 5.78 -2.29 15.35
C ILE A 149 4.29 -2.62 15.46
N THR A 150 3.86 -2.87 16.69
CA THR A 150 2.48 -3.23 17.02
C THR A 150 1.95 -2.34 18.13
N LEU A 151 0.63 -2.32 18.30
CA LEU A 151 0.00 -1.61 19.39
C LEU A 151 0.47 -2.18 20.73
N LYS A 152 1.01 -1.33 21.61
CA LYS A 152 1.35 -1.67 22.98
C LYS A 152 0.24 -1.26 23.93
N SER A 153 0.02 -2.04 24.99
CA SER A 153 -0.95 -1.69 26.04
C SER A 153 -0.45 -0.56 26.95
N GLU A 154 0.89 -0.42 27.05
CA GLU A 154 1.53 0.64 27.81
C GLU A 154 1.12 2.01 27.28
N HIS A 155 0.77 2.92 28.16
CA HIS A 155 0.35 4.28 27.85
C HIS A 155 -0.90 4.42 26.97
N LEU A 156 -1.50 3.32 26.45
CA LEU A 156 -2.62 3.35 25.51
C LEU A 156 -3.84 4.12 26.05
N SER A 157 -4.19 3.94 27.32
CA SER A 157 -5.32 4.64 27.94
C SER A 157 -5.09 6.15 28.02
N GLY A 158 -3.89 6.60 28.37
CA GLY A 158 -3.50 8.01 28.37
C GLY A 158 -3.54 8.61 26.97
N ILE A 159 -2.93 7.93 26.00
CA ILE A 159 -2.93 8.36 24.59
C ILE A 159 -4.37 8.49 24.06
N LYS A 160 -5.23 7.51 24.29
CA LYS A 160 -6.64 7.56 23.85
C LYS A 160 -7.40 8.72 24.49
N LYS A 161 -7.12 9.05 25.75
CA LYS A 161 -7.71 10.21 26.44
C LYS A 161 -7.30 11.52 25.74
N SER A 162 -6.01 11.67 25.40
CA SER A 162 -5.52 12.86 24.69
C SER A 162 -6.09 12.98 23.26
N LEU A 163 -6.57 11.87 22.68
CA LEU A 163 -7.18 11.82 21.35
C LEU A 163 -8.71 11.91 21.34
N ALA A 164 -9.37 12.10 22.47
CA ALA A 164 -10.84 12.05 22.57
C ALA A 164 -11.58 13.01 21.61
N GLU A 165 -10.95 14.15 21.24
CA GLU A 165 -11.49 15.13 20.30
C GLU A 165 -10.96 15.00 18.87
N ILE A 166 -10.13 13.98 18.59
CA ILE A 166 -9.55 13.75 17.27
C ILE A 166 -10.34 12.65 16.57
N HIS A 167 -10.93 12.99 15.43
CA HIS A 167 -11.68 12.03 14.62
C HIS A 167 -10.85 11.62 13.42
N PHE A 168 -10.37 10.37 13.40
CA PHE A 168 -9.76 9.77 12.25
C PHE A 168 -10.84 9.32 11.25
N LYS A 169 -10.52 9.35 9.96
CA LYS A 169 -11.46 9.04 8.89
C LYS A 169 -11.92 7.59 8.95
N ASP A 170 -11.01 6.70 9.31
CA ASP A 170 -11.29 5.28 9.46
C ASP A 170 -10.52 4.66 10.64
N SER A 171 -10.83 3.41 10.93
CA SER A 171 -10.22 2.67 12.04
C SER A 171 -8.77 2.27 11.81
N TYR A 172 -8.30 2.22 10.56
CA TYR A 172 -6.90 1.93 10.25
C TYR A 172 -6.03 3.15 10.53
N ASP A 173 -6.45 4.35 10.09
CA ASP A 173 -5.77 5.62 10.38
C ASP A 173 -5.54 5.79 11.88
N GLU A 174 -6.61 5.62 12.70
CA GLU A 174 -6.50 5.68 14.15
C GLU A 174 -5.50 4.66 14.68
N ARG A 175 -5.59 3.41 14.21
CA ARG A 175 -4.77 2.32 14.72
C ARG A 175 -3.31 2.47 14.34
N ILE A 176 -3.00 2.91 13.13
CA ILE A 176 -1.64 3.23 12.68
C ILE A 176 -1.05 4.32 13.59
N PHE A 177 -1.79 5.38 13.84
CA PHE A 177 -1.35 6.46 14.71
C PHE A 177 -1.14 5.98 16.16
N LEU A 178 -2.02 5.14 16.70
CA LEU A 178 -1.86 4.55 18.03
C LEU A 178 -0.64 3.61 18.10
N GLU A 179 -0.36 2.82 17.06
CA GLU A 179 0.85 1.99 16.99
C GLU A 179 2.11 2.84 17.05
N LEU A 180 2.18 3.97 16.34
CA LEU A 180 3.29 4.91 16.41
C LEU A 180 3.43 5.54 17.80
N MET A 181 2.33 6.03 18.37
CA MET A 181 2.36 6.75 19.64
C MET A 181 2.68 5.84 20.84
N THR A 182 2.18 4.60 20.86
CA THR A 182 2.48 3.64 21.94
C THR A 182 3.92 3.13 21.90
N ASN A 183 4.61 3.24 20.76
CA ASN A 183 6.02 2.89 20.62
C ASN A 183 6.95 4.11 20.68
N LEU A 184 6.41 5.33 20.77
CA LEU A 184 7.18 6.57 20.59
C LEU A 184 8.35 6.72 21.57
N TYR A 185 8.24 6.21 22.80
CA TYR A 185 9.34 6.25 23.78
C TYR A 185 10.62 5.55 23.29
N GLU A 186 10.46 4.51 22.47
CA GLU A 186 11.57 3.69 21.94
C GLU A 186 12.08 4.18 20.60
N ILE A 187 11.16 4.70 19.75
CA ILE A 187 11.48 5.02 18.35
C ILE A 187 11.66 6.51 18.06
N LYS A 188 11.54 7.37 19.07
CA LYS A 188 11.72 8.84 18.90
C LYS A 188 13.21 9.20 18.69
N PRO A 189 13.53 10.27 17.91
CA PRO A 189 12.60 11.00 17.06
C PRO A 189 12.25 10.20 15.79
N ILE A 190 10.99 10.31 15.32
CA ILE A 190 10.51 9.61 14.14
C ILE A 190 9.82 10.55 13.15
N GLU A 191 10.08 10.35 11.86
CA GLU A 191 9.37 10.96 10.74
C GLU A 191 8.33 9.99 10.18
N PHE A 192 7.06 10.39 10.15
CA PHE A 192 5.98 9.61 9.54
C PHE A 192 5.63 10.17 8.17
N PHE A 193 5.89 9.38 7.13
CA PHE A 193 5.61 9.73 5.73
C PHE A 193 4.24 9.21 5.32
N LEU A 194 3.45 10.07 4.73
CA LEU A 194 2.07 9.78 4.30
C LEU A 194 1.67 10.61 3.08
N ALA A 195 0.63 10.17 2.36
CA ALA A 195 0.10 10.86 1.18
C ALA A 195 -1.24 11.58 1.46
N ASP A 196 -1.97 11.22 2.52
CA ASP A 196 -3.25 11.83 2.89
C ASP A 196 -3.05 13.10 3.74
N ARG A 197 -3.59 14.23 3.25
CA ARG A 197 -3.48 15.52 3.94
C ARG A 197 -4.33 15.60 5.20
N GLU A 198 -5.49 14.97 5.21
CA GLU A 198 -6.39 14.97 6.36
C GLU A 198 -5.81 14.13 7.48
N PHE A 199 -5.31 12.94 7.15
CA PHE A 199 -4.61 12.09 8.10
C PHE A 199 -3.38 12.81 8.69
N ALA A 200 -2.57 13.49 7.86
CA ALA A 200 -1.43 14.29 8.34
C ALA A 200 -1.84 15.36 9.34
N ARG A 201 -2.95 16.07 9.07
CA ARG A 201 -3.47 17.10 9.98
C ARG A 201 -3.91 16.50 11.30
N ASN A 202 -4.63 15.38 11.27
CA ASN A 202 -5.11 14.69 12.45
C ASN A 202 -3.96 14.13 13.29
N CYS A 203 -2.93 13.55 12.65
CA CYS A 203 -1.71 13.11 13.33
C CYS A 203 -0.97 14.26 14.03
N LYS A 204 -0.82 15.41 13.37
CA LYS A 204 -0.16 16.59 13.97
C LYS A 204 -0.92 17.12 15.17
N LYS A 205 -2.26 17.26 15.05
CA LYS A 205 -3.11 17.72 16.15
C LYS A 205 -3.10 16.72 17.31
N GLY A 206 -3.26 15.42 16.99
CA GLY A 206 -3.22 14.35 17.99
C GLY A 206 -1.89 14.28 18.73
N PHE A 207 -0.77 14.40 18.01
CA PHE A 207 0.55 14.42 18.65
C PHE A 207 0.73 15.65 19.57
N SER A 208 0.27 16.83 19.16
CA SER A 208 0.35 18.02 20.00
C SER A 208 -0.35 17.84 21.35
N ASN A 209 -1.55 17.20 21.36
CA ASN A 209 -2.27 16.89 22.58
C ASN A 209 -1.49 15.87 23.43
N ILE A 210 -1.03 14.77 22.82
CA ILE A 210 -0.25 13.74 23.52
C ILE A 210 1.05 14.32 24.09
N ALA A 211 1.77 15.16 23.34
CA ALA A 211 3.00 15.77 23.78
C ALA A 211 2.80 16.67 25.02
N SER A 212 1.69 17.44 25.01
CA SER A 212 1.30 18.26 26.15
C SER A 212 0.98 17.43 27.41
N ASP A 213 0.21 16.33 27.23
CA ASP A 213 -0.28 15.52 28.34
C ASP A 213 0.80 14.56 28.91
N MET A 214 1.70 14.08 28.05
CA MET A 214 2.69 13.05 28.39
C MET A 214 4.14 13.56 28.45
N GLY A 215 4.37 14.86 28.18
CA GLY A 215 5.67 15.50 28.30
C GLY A 215 6.66 15.14 27.19
N PHE A 216 6.19 14.84 25.99
CA PHE A 216 7.09 14.68 24.84
C PHE A 216 7.54 16.03 24.28
N GLU A 217 8.79 16.06 23.81
CA GLU A 217 9.27 17.19 23.01
C GLU A 217 8.56 17.21 21.65
N MET A 218 8.25 18.40 21.12
CA MET A 218 7.53 18.55 19.85
C MET A 218 8.29 17.99 18.63
N ASN A 219 9.61 17.81 18.73
CA ASN A 219 10.45 17.19 17.70
C ASN A 219 10.48 15.65 17.76
N ALA A 220 9.86 15.03 18.78
CA ALA A 220 9.83 13.57 18.93
C ALA A 220 9.07 12.87 17.80
N PHE A 221 8.11 13.57 17.16
CA PHE A 221 7.32 13.06 16.04
C PHE A 221 7.07 14.15 15.00
N SER A 222 7.19 13.80 13.74
CA SER A 222 6.85 14.71 12.64
C SER A 222 6.14 13.99 11.49
N CYS A 223 5.12 14.63 10.90
CA CYS A 223 4.44 14.15 9.70
C CYS A 223 5.00 14.84 8.45
N LYS A 224 5.37 14.06 7.47
CA LYS A 224 5.89 14.50 6.17
C LYS A 224 4.95 14.05 5.04
N LEU A 225 4.36 14.99 4.35
CA LEU A 225 3.55 14.68 3.18
C LEU A 225 4.44 14.35 1.98
N LEU A 226 4.24 13.18 1.40
CA LEU A 226 4.78 12.83 0.09
C LEU A 226 3.92 13.54 -0.96
N LYS A 227 4.46 14.60 -1.57
CA LYS A 227 3.75 15.38 -2.60
C LYS A 227 4.08 14.79 -3.97
N GLY A 228 3.07 14.24 -4.64
CA GLY A 228 3.18 14.01 -6.09
C GLY A 228 3.27 15.34 -6.82
N ASN A 229 4.13 15.41 -7.81
CA ASN A 229 4.03 16.49 -8.79
C ASN A 229 2.64 16.40 -9.43
N ILE A 230 1.84 17.44 -9.23
CA ILE A 230 0.54 17.63 -9.90
C ILE A 230 0.82 18.02 -11.33
#